data_abc0a024c7f266d52d5080808f029c4c
#
_entry.id   abc0a024c7f266d52d5080808f029c4c
#
_cell.length_a   1.000
_cell.length_b   1.000
_cell.length_c   1.000
_cell.angle_alpha   90.00
_cell.angle_beta   90.00
_cell.angle_gamma   90.00
#
_symmetry.space_group_name_H-M   'P 1'
#
loop_
_entity.id
_entity.type
_entity.pdbx_description
1 polymer ?
#
loop_
_entity_poly.entity_id
_entity_poly.type
_entity_poly.pdbx_seq_one_letter_code
_entity_poly.pdbx_strand_id
1 'polypeptide(L)'
;MKSFSGAVSTSALALLALQASGVSADSAKSFVPSNIRGLFVEQFTPDWQSRWTPSQASKFQRGAEEFKYDGVWSVEEASMFPGIPGDLALTMKSKAKQHAISTLLDKPIVFDGTKPLVVQYEVKMQNGLSCGGAYVKLLSSSESDLDPKQFADTTPYSIMFGPDRCGPDSKLHFIFRHKNPVSGNVEEKHLKVPPHAKVSKVSTLYTLIVNPDNTFDIQVNEESVLKGNLLEDFSPAVNPPKEIDDPNDSKPEDWVDESQIPDPDAVKPEDWDEDAP
;
A
#
# COMPACT_ATOMS: atom_id res chain seq x y z
N MET A 1 41.45 91.23 -23.41
CA MET A 1 40.02 91.47 -23.13
C MET A 1 39.32 90.17 -22.83
N LYS A 2 38.63 90.14 -21.72
CA LYS A 2 37.73 89.13 -21.21
C LYS A 2 38.36 87.77 -20.71
N SER A 3 38.59 87.78 -19.44
CA SER A 3 38.75 86.69 -18.47
C SER A 3 37.56 85.80 -18.51
N PHE A 4 37.83 84.48 -18.46
CA PHE A 4 36.83 83.48 -17.98
C PHE A 4 37.47 82.59 -16.92
N SER A 5 37.01 82.81 -15.74
CA SER A 5 37.31 81.99 -14.55
C SER A 5 36.51 80.69 -14.62
N GLY A 6 37.17 79.53 -14.62
CA GLY A 6 36.53 78.26 -14.56
C GLY A 6 36.66 77.65 -13.17
N ALA A 7 35.56 77.46 -12.51
CA ALA A 7 35.46 76.80 -11.17
C ALA A 7 35.77 75.37 -11.21
N VAL A 8 36.65 74.89 -10.32
CA VAL A 8 36.96 73.50 -10.09
C VAL A 8 35.88 72.93 -9.18
N SER A 9 35.11 71.98 -9.72
CA SER A 9 34.13 71.25 -8.97
C SER A 9 34.78 70.02 -8.31
N THR A 10 34.87 70.01 -7.02
CA THR A 10 35.29 68.86 -6.19
C THR A 10 34.15 67.86 -6.09
N SER A 11 34.26 66.74 -6.80
CA SER A 11 33.35 65.64 -6.69
C SER A 11 33.66 64.84 -5.43
N ALA A 12 32.78 64.88 -4.46
CA ALA A 12 32.80 64.05 -3.28
C ALA A 12 32.40 62.60 -3.64
N LEU A 13 33.36 61.66 -3.58
CA LEU A 13 33.03 60.23 -3.60
C LEU A 13 32.34 59.83 -2.29
N ALA A 14 31.05 59.54 -2.37
CA ALA A 14 30.31 58.87 -1.30
C ALA A 14 30.61 57.38 -1.39
N LEU A 15 31.39 56.82 -0.43
CA LEU A 15 31.50 55.38 -0.20
C LEU A 15 30.18 54.91 0.39
N LEU A 16 29.38 54.21 -0.41
CA LEU A 16 28.31 53.35 0.12
C LEU A 16 28.94 52.10 0.75
N ALA A 17 28.97 52.03 2.07
CA ALA A 17 29.22 50.82 2.79
C ALA A 17 28.00 49.92 2.65
N LEU A 18 28.06 48.89 1.79
CA LEU A 18 27.11 47.76 1.84
C LEU A 18 27.28 47.03 3.17
N GLN A 19 26.37 47.29 4.08
CA GLN A 19 26.18 46.42 5.24
C GLN A 19 25.58 45.09 4.69
N ALA A 20 26.42 44.09 4.52
CA ALA A 20 25.97 42.73 4.35
C ALA A 20 25.22 42.32 5.65
N SER A 21 23.92 42.44 5.62
CA SER A 21 23.05 41.84 6.62
C SER A 21 23.32 40.33 6.55
N GLY A 22 24.12 39.82 7.47
CA GLY A 22 24.29 38.38 7.64
C GLY A 22 22.90 37.79 7.86
N VAL A 23 22.38 37.12 6.85
CA VAL A 23 21.28 36.20 7.03
C VAL A 23 21.84 35.12 7.95
N SER A 24 21.54 35.20 9.23
CA SER A 24 21.74 34.08 10.15
C SER A 24 21.02 32.89 9.50
N ALA A 25 21.77 31.93 9.00
CA ALA A 25 21.22 30.63 8.67
C ALA A 25 20.61 30.12 9.98
N ASP A 26 19.28 30.16 10.04
CA ASP A 26 18.53 29.55 11.14
C ASP A 26 19.00 28.10 11.15
N SER A 27 19.68 27.68 12.22
CA SER A 27 20.23 26.34 12.29
C SER A 27 19.06 25.38 12.18
N ALA A 28 18.99 24.65 11.06
CA ALA A 28 17.92 23.72 10.79
C ALA A 28 17.75 22.83 12.02
N LYS A 29 16.56 22.83 12.61
CA LYS A 29 16.27 22.03 13.80
C LYS A 29 16.48 20.56 13.44
N SER A 30 17.33 19.88 14.20
CA SER A 30 17.50 18.43 14.04
C SER A 30 16.23 17.69 14.43
N PHE A 31 16.01 16.54 13.84
CA PHE A 31 14.91 15.65 14.20
C PHE A 31 14.96 15.27 15.68
N VAL A 32 13.82 15.34 16.30
CA VAL A 32 13.59 14.86 17.66
C VAL A 32 12.42 13.90 17.60
N PRO A 33 12.59 12.64 18.03
CA PRO A 33 11.49 11.69 18.06
C PRO A 33 10.28 12.27 18.80
N SER A 34 9.11 12.10 18.21
CA SER A 34 7.86 12.55 18.81
C SER A 34 7.49 11.67 20.02
N ASN A 35 6.69 12.21 20.93
CA ASN A 35 6.15 11.48 22.08
C ASN A 35 4.78 10.86 21.80
N ILE A 36 4.44 10.63 20.53
CA ILE A 36 3.21 9.95 20.10
C ILE A 36 3.14 8.59 20.79
N ARG A 37 1.95 8.26 21.30
CA ARG A 37 1.67 6.97 21.92
C ARG A 37 0.67 6.19 21.09
N GLY A 38 0.89 4.89 20.97
CA GLY A 38 0.03 3.95 20.28
C GLY A 38 0.29 2.54 20.79
N LEU A 39 -0.41 1.56 20.24
CA LEU A 39 -0.16 0.13 20.48
C LEU A 39 1.24 -0.27 19.98
N PHE A 40 1.67 0.36 18.91
CA PHE A 40 3.01 0.25 18.34
C PHE A 40 3.38 1.59 17.70
N VAL A 41 4.58 2.09 17.96
CA VAL A 41 5.13 3.31 17.33
C VAL A 41 6.60 3.06 17.02
N GLU A 42 6.99 3.28 15.78
CA GLU A 42 8.38 3.18 15.34
C GLU A 42 8.79 4.46 14.60
N GLN A 43 9.92 5.02 14.96
CA GLN A 43 10.48 6.24 14.36
C GLN A 43 11.92 6.03 13.86
N PHE A 44 12.36 4.78 13.81
CA PHE A 44 13.67 4.33 13.35
C PHE A 44 14.85 5.13 13.90
N THR A 45 15.45 4.60 14.96
CA THR A 45 16.68 5.10 15.58
C THR A 45 17.85 4.18 15.21
N PRO A 46 19.12 4.58 15.42
CA PRO A 46 20.29 3.78 15.05
C PRO A 46 20.32 2.36 15.64
N ASP A 47 19.62 2.12 16.74
CA ASP A 47 19.49 0.82 17.42
C ASP A 47 18.35 -0.06 16.88
N TRP A 48 17.80 0.23 15.71
CA TRP A 48 16.66 -0.46 15.07
C TRP A 48 16.83 -1.99 15.03
N GLN A 49 18.06 -2.51 14.87
CA GLN A 49 18.35 -3.93 14.80
C GLN A 49 18.06 -4.69 16.10
N SER A 50 17.91 -3.98 17.23
CA SER A 50 17.47 -4.59 18.49
C SER A 50 15.96 -4.88 18.49
N ARG A 51 15.20 -4.24 17.60
CA ARG A 51 13.74 -4.33 17.52
C ARG A 51 13.26 -5.06 16.26
N TRP A 52 13.99 -4.91 15.16
CA TRP A 52 13.58 -5.43 13.86
C TRP A 52 14.50 -6.55 13.39
N THR A 53 13.91 -7.61 12.88
CA THR A 53 14.61 -8.79 12.37
C THR A 53 14.38 -8.91 10.86
N PRO A 54 15.42 -8.77 10.02
CA PRO A 54 15.34 -9.11 8.61
C PRO A 54 15.06 -10.60 8.44
N SER A 55 14.20 -10.92 7.48
CA SER A 55 13.88 -12.29 7.11
C SER A 55 15.12 -13.01 6.53
N GLN A 56 15.18 -14.31 6.76
CA GLN A 56 16.13 -15.26 6.16
C GLN A 56 15.39 -16.34 5.35
N ALA A 57 14.09 -16.15 5.15
CA ALA A 57 13.23 -17.10 4.46
C ALA A 57 13.51 -17.12 2.95
N SER A 58 13.00 -18.16 2.31
CA SER A 58 12.98 -18.32 0.87
C SER A 58 11.55 -18.45 0.37
N LYS A 59 11.32 -18.00 -0.86
CA LYS A 59 10.07 -18.15 -1.57
C LYS A 59 10.29 -19.03 -2.79
N PHE A 60 9.48 -20.08 -2.94
CA PHE A 60 9.50 -20.94 -4.10
C PHE A 60 8.42 -20.50 -5.10
N GLN A 61 8.82 -20.21 -6.32
CA GLN A 61 7.89 -19.96 -7.41
C GLN A 61 7.74 -21.21 -8.28
N ARG A 62 6.55 -21.48 -8.83
CA ARG A 62 6.34 -22.61 -9.74
C ARG A 62 7.32 -22.52 -10.90
N GLY A 63 8.23 -23.50 -11.02
CA GLY A 63 9.20 -23.58 -12.11
C GLY A 63 10.67 -23.55 -11.69
N ALA A 64 10.98 -23.66 -10.39
CA ALA A 64 12.29 -24.00 -9.84
C ALA A 64 13.26 -22.88 -9.46
N GLU A 65 12.91 -21.61 -9.45
CA GLU A 65 13.81 -20.61 -8.84
C GLU A 65 13.41 -20.33 -7.39
N GLU A 66 14.39 -20.49 -6.49
CA GLU A 66 14.30 -20.09 -5.11
C GLU A 66 14.62 -18.59 -5.01
N PHE A 67 13.65 -17.78 -4.61
CA PHE A 67 13.87 -16.38 -4.29
C PHE A 67 14.11 -16.23 -2.79
N LYS A 68 15.22 -15.60 -2.42
CA LYS A 68 15.55 -15.33 -1.02
C LYS A 68 15.14 -13.92 -0.64
N TYR A 69 14.71 -13.76 0.61
CA TYR A 69 14.50 -12.44 1.21
C TYR A 69 15.84 -11.86 1.68
N ASP A 70 16.78 -11.74 0.76
CA ASP A 70 18.16 -11.31 1.00
C ASP A 70 18.41 -9.83 0.68
N GLY A 71 17.34 -9.07 0.52
CA GLY A 71 17.40 -7.63 0.32
C GLY A 71 18.01 -6.92 1.53
N VAL A 72 18.92 -6.01 1.26
CA VAL A 72 19.66 -5.29 2.30
C VAL A 72 18.83 -4.13 2.85
N TRP A 73 18.77 -4.04 4.17
CA TRP A 73 18.12 -2.98 4.91
C TRP A 73 19.15 -2.06 5.56
N SER A 74 18.83 -0.78 5.63
CA SER A 74 19.54 0.21 6.45
C SER A 74 18.56 1.17 7.11
N VAL A 75 19.01 1.88 8.12
CA VAL A 75 18.32 3.03 8.70
C VAL A 75 19.22 4.23 8.50
N GLU A 76 18.75 5.17 7.67
CA GLU A 76 19.53 6.30 7.19
C GLU A 76 18.62 7.48 6.84
N GLU A 77 19.20 8.67 6.72
CA GLU A 77 18.48 9.83 6.18
C GLU A 77 18.12 9.63 4.69
N ALA A 78 17.04 10.23 4.26
CA ALA A 78 16.64 10.19 2.86
C ALA A 78 17.71 10.84 1.97
N SER A 79 18.11 10.15 0.89
CA SER A 79 19.09 10.67 -0.09
C SER A 79 18.48 11.64 -1.09
N MET A 80 17.15 11.63 -1.25
CA MET A 80 16.40 12.50 -2.14
C MET A 80 15.45 13.37 -1.31
N PHE A 81 15.54 14.68 -1.48
CA PHE A 81 14.74 15.63 -0.69
C PHE A 81 14.81 15.33 0.81
N PRO A 82 16.01 15.33 1.40
CA PRO A 82 16.12 15.14 2.84
C PRO A 82 15.28 16.20 3.53
N GLY A 83 14.55 15.77 4.54
CA GLY A 83 13.70 16.67 5.30
C GLY A 83 14.49 17.32 6.44
N ILE A 84 14.17 16.91 7.66
CA ILE A 84 14.81 17.39 8.89
C ILE A 84 16.12 16.62 9.08
N PRO A 85 17.27 17.27 9.33
CA PRO A 85 18.53 16.57 9.65
C PRO A 85 18.38 15.63 10.82
N GLY A 86 18.87 14.41 10.69
CA GLY A 86 18.74 13.35 11.71
C GLY A 86 17.43 12.57 11.65
N ASP A 87 16.52 12.88 10.73
CA ASP A 87 15.30 12.10 10.49
C ASP A 87 15.66 10.83 9.70
N LEU A 88 15.70 9.70 10.38
CA LEU A 88 16.10 8.42 9.84
C LEU A 88 14.88 7.60 9.42
N ALA A 89 15.04 6.81 8.36
CA ALA A 89 14.01 5.90 7.89
C ALA A 89 14.59 4.53 7.53
N LEU A 90 13.77 3.49 7.69
CA LEU A 90 14.10 2.15 7.21
C LEU A 90 14.14 2.17 5.67
N THR A 91 15.28 1.83 5.11
CA THR A 91 15.57 1.95 3.68
C THR A 91 15.91 0.61 3.04
N MET A 92 15.22 0.26 1.96
CA MET A 92 15.57 -0.87 1.08
C MET A 92 16.71 -0.47 0.15
N LYS A 93 17.85 -1.13 0.27
CA LYS A 93 19.09 -0.79 -0.47
C LYS A 93 19.27 -1.57 -1.77
N SER A 94 18.82 -2.82 -1.82
CA SER A 94 19.05 -3.71 -2.96
C SER A 94 17.97 -3.55 -3.99
N LYS A 95 18.35 -3.41 -5.27
CA LYS A 95 17.42 -3.43 -6.41
C LYS A 95 17.08 -4.88 -6.80
N ALA A 96 15.87 -5.09 -7.28
CA ALA A 96 15.40 -6.39 -7.79
C ALA A 96 15.61 -7.55 -6.80
N LYS A 97 15.42 -7.28 -5.51
CA LYS A 97 15.51 -8.25 -4.42
C LYS A 97 14.22 -8.28 -3.61
N GLN A 98 13.90 -9.44 -3.07
CA GLN A 98 12.85 -9.55 -2.08
C GLN A 98 13.34 -8.98 -0.74
N HIS A 99 12.52 -8.14 -0.13
CA HIS A 99 12.78 -7.55 1.17
C HIS A 99 11.65 -7.93 2.12
N ALA A 100 12.00 -8.48 3.26
CA ALA A 100 11.07 -8.69 4.35
C ALA A 100 11.78 -8.43 5.67
N ILE A 101 11.10 -7.76 6.57
CA ILE A 101 11.58 -7.43 7.90
C ILE A 101 10.39 -7.39 8.84
N SER A 102 10.55 -7.85 10.06
CA SER A 102 9.46 -7.89 11.02
C SER A 102 9.91 -7.55 12.43
N THR A 103 8.97 -7.16 13.25
CA THR A 103 9.12 -6.94 14.68
C THR A 103 7.97 -7.59 15.43
N LEU A 104 8.24 -8.07 16.62
CA LEU A 104 7.20 -8.57 17.51
C LEU A 104 6.72 -7.43 18.41
N LEU A 105 5.43 -7.38 18.62
CA LEU A 105 4.81 -6.47 19.58
C LEU A 105 4.93 -7.05 20.98
N ASP A 106 5.06 -6.21 22.00
CA ASP A 106 5.08 -6.64 23.41
C ASP A 106 3.83 -7.44 23.78
N LYS A 107 2.71 -7.09 23.17
CA LYS A 107 1.42 -7.77 23.34
C LYS A 107 0.68 -7.83 22.02
N PRO A 108 -0.01 -8.94 21.73
CA PRO A 108 -0.88 -9.02 20.56
C PRO A 108 -1.93 -7.90 20.55
N ILE A 109 -2.19 -7.33 19.40
CA ILE A 109 -3.33 -6.43 19.19
C ILE A 109 -4.57 -7.28 19.00
N VAL A 110 -5.59 -7.04 19.81
CA VAL A 110 -6.90 -7.67 19.70
C VAL A 110 -7.90 -6.63 19.22
N PHE A 111 -8.45 -6.86 18.04
CA PHE A 111 -9.54 -6.05 17.51
C PHE A 111 -10.87 -6.65 18.02
N ASP A 112 -11.31 -6.16 19.16
CA ASP A 112 -12.49 -6.66 19.89
C ASP A 112 -13.81 -5.99 19.48
N GLY A 113 -13.77 -5.13 18.47
CA GLY A 113 -14.95 -4.41 17.98
C GLY A 113 -15.39 -3.23 18.86
N THR A 114 -14.59 -2.81 19.84
CA THR A 114 -14.95 -1.66 20.70
C THR A 114 -14.34 -0.34 20.23
N LYS A 115 -13.22 -0.40 19.54
CA LYS A 115 -12.47 0.78 19.05
C LYS A 115 -12.02 0.58 17.62
N PRO A 116 -11.82 1.68 16.87
CA PRO A 116 -11.19 1.60 15.56
C PRO A 116 -9.77 1.04 15.64
N LEU A 117 -9.38 0.24 14.64
CA LEU A 117 -8.00 -0.09 14.35
C LEU A 117 -7.46 0.96 13.38
N VAL A 118 -6.34 1.58 13.73
CA VAL A 118 -5.65 2.55 12.86
C VAL A 118 -4.27 2.01 12.54
N VAL A 119 -3.97 1.89 11.25
CA VAL A 119 -2.64 1.56 10.73
C VAL A 119 -2.16 2.73 9.90
N GLN A 120 -1.07 3.36 10.32
CA GLN A 120 -0.53 4.52 9.64
C GLN A 120 0.98 4.40 9.49
N TYR A 121 1.50 4.75 8.33
CA TYR A 121 2.94 4.81 8.09
C TYR A 121 3.28 5.71 6.90
N GLU A 122 4.49 6.19 6.90
CA GLU A 122 5.02 7.07 5.86
C GLU A 122 5.92 6.30 4.89
N VAL A 123 5.77 6.54 3.61
CA VAL A 123 6.55 5.92 2.54
C VAL A 123 7.14 6.97 1.62
N LYS A 124 8.41 6.81 1.27
CA LYS A 124 9.11 7.66 0.31
C LYS A 124 9.75 6.80 -0.78
N MET A 125 9.25 6.90 -2.00
CA MET A 125 9.80 6.19 -3.16
C MET A 125 10.90 7.02 -3.82
N GLN A 126 11.99 7.29 -3.09
CA GLN A 126 13.00 8.26 -3.50
C GLN A 126 13.67 7.98 -4.86
N ASN A 127 13.71 6.74 -5.30
CA ASN A 127 14.19 6.33 -6.63
C ASN A 127 13.06 5.96 -7.60
N GLY A 128 11.81 6.27 -7.24
CA GLY A 128 10.62 5.79 -7.95
C GLY A 128 10.34 4.32 -7.66
N LEU A 129 9.31 3.79 -8.33
CA LEU A 129 8.91 2.39 -8.24
C LEU A 129 8.42 1.93 -9.62
N SER A 130 9.15 1.04 -10.25
CA SER A 130 8.77 0.45 -11.55
C SER A 130 7.94 -0.82 -11.38
N CYS A 131 8.36 -1.71 -10.48
CA CYS A 131 7.61 -2.91 -10.12
C CYS A 131 7.98 -3.31 -8.68
N GLY A 132 7.00 -3.34 -7.79
CA GLY A 132 7.16 -3.73 -6.39
C GLY A 132 6.15 -3.07 -5.47
N GLY A 133 6.17 -3.46 -4.21
CA GLY A 133 5.31 -2.93 -3.17
C GLY A 133 6.09 -2.42 -1.96
N ALA A 134 5.44 -1.55 -1.19
CA ALA A 134 5.91 -1.10 0.11
C ALA A 134 4.74 -1.13 1.08
N TYR A 135 4.28 -2.32 1.40
CA TYR A 135 3.12 -2.55 2.27
C TYR A 135 3.52 -3.14 3.61
N VAL A 136 2.70 -2.90 4.60
CA VAL A 136 2.80 -3.50 5.93
C VAL A 136 1.83 -4.67 6.04
N LYS A 137 2.23 -5.70 6.79
CA LYS A 137 1.38 -6.83 7.18
C LYS A 137 1.26 -6.86 8.70
N LEU A 138 0.05 -6.93 9.21
CA LEU A 138 -0.21 -7.26 10.60
C LEU A 138 -0.26 -8.79 10.71
N LEU A 139 0.83 -9.39 11.20
CA LEU A 139 0.96 -10.84 11.27
C LEU A 139 0.02 -11.44 12.30
N SER A 140 -0.46 -12.65 12.05
CA SER A 140 -1.43 -13.35 12.90
C SER A 140 -0.72 -14.37 13.79
N SER A 141 -0.70 -14.14 15.09
CA SER A 141 -0.15 -15.11 16.06
C SER A 141 -1.13 -16.23 16.45
N SER A 142 -2.40 -16.14 16.02
CA SER A 142 -3.40 -17.15 16.32
C SER A 142 -3.35 -18.37 15.39
N GLU A 143 -2.63 -18.32 14.30
CA GLU A 143 -2.57 -19.38 13.29
C GLU A 143 -1.28 -20.21 13.38
N SER A 144 -0.19 -19.63 13.86
CA SER A 144 1.11 -20.29 14.02
C SER A 144 2.01 -19.51 14.97
N ASP A 145 3.04 -20.16 15.49
CA ASP A 145 4.14 -19.48 16.14
C ASP A 145 4.90 -18.63 15.10
N LEU A 146 5.09 -17.36 15.43
CA LEU A 146 5.76 -16.42 14.54
C LEU A 146 7.28 -16.45 14.79
N ASP A 147 8.04 -16.89 13.80
CA ASP A 147 9.49 -16.69 13.77
C ASP A 147 9.83 -15.51 12.84
N PRO A 148 10.31 -14.38 13.37
CA PRO A 148 10.68 -13.21 12.57
C PRO A 148 11.68 -13.51 11.46
N LYS A 149 12.58 -14.50 11.67
CA LYS A 149 13.57 -14.90 10.66
C LYS A 149 12.97 -15.69 9.50
N GLN A 150 11.79 -16.27 9.70
CA GLN A 150 11.07 -17.05 8.68
C GLN A 150 9.91 -16.27 8.07
N PHE A 151 9.87 -14.95 8.25
CA PHE A 151 8.82 -14.12 7.65
C PHE A 151 8.88 -14.16 6.12
N ALA A 152 7.83 -14.69 5.51
CA ALA A 152 7.69 -14.89 4.06
C ALA A 152 6.30 -14.45 3.57
N ASP A 153 6.02 -14.63 2.30
CA ASP A 153 4.69 -14.41 1.70
C ASP A 153 3.63 -15.35 2.28
N THR A 154 4.03 -16.55 2.67
CA THR A 154 3.16 -17.58 3.29
C THR A 154 2.89 -17.37 4.77
N THR A 155 3.61 -16.45 5.43
CA THR A 155 3.39 -16.17 6.86
C THR A 155 1.98 -15.64 7.09
N PRO A 156 1.20 -16.25 8.01
CA PRO A 156 -0.15 -15.82 8.30
C PRO A 156 -0.22 -14.35 8.74
N TYR A 157 -1.20 -13.63 8.21
CA TYR A 157 -1.46 -12.25 8.56
C TYR A 157 -2.96 -11.97 8.66
N SER A 158 -3.33 -10.92 9.36
CA SER A 158 -4.72 -10.47 9.46
C SER A 158 -5.04 -9.39 8.43
N ILE A 159 -4.14 -8.43 8.27
CA ILE A 159 -4.30 -7.29 7.35
C ILE A 159 -2.99 -7.07 6.58
N MET A 160 -3.11 -6.79 5.29
CA MET A 160 -2.06 -6.25 4.43
C MET A 160 -2.54 -4.91 3.88
N PHE A 161 -1.74 -3.86 4.07
CA PHE A 161 -2.08 -2.52 3.64
C PHE A 161 -0.87 -1.79 3.07
N GLY A 162 -1.05 -1.13 1.91
CA GLY A 162 -0.03 -0.25 1.36
C GLY A 162 0.09 -0.23 -0.16
N PRO A 163 0.97 0.65 -0.68
CA PRO A 163 1.15 0.86 -2.10
C PRO A 163 1.86 -0.30 -2.79
N ASP A 164 1.38 -0.61 -3.98
CA ASP A 164 2.00 -1.53 -4.93
C ASP A 164 1.87 -0.96 -6.34
N ARG A 165 2.91 -1.15 -7.14
CA ARG A 165 2.90 -0.76 -8.55
C ARG A 165 3.74 -1.73 -9.36
N CYS A 166 3.22 -2.17 -10.52
CA CYS A 166 4.00 -2.90 -11.50
C CYS A 166 3.56 -2.50 -12.91
N GLY A 167 4.43 -1.77 -13.61
CA GLY A 167 4.10 -1.17 -14.90
C GLY A 167 2.91 -0.19 -14.79
N PRO A 168 1.84 -0.41 -15.57
CA PRO A 168 0.64 0.43 -15.53
C PRO A 168 -0.22 0.16 -14.29
N ASP A 169 -0.13 -1.04 -13.72
CA ASP A 169 -0.89 -1.40 -12.52
C ASP A 169 -0.36 -0.67 -11.30
N SER A 170 -1.25 0.04 -10.62
CA SER A 170 -0.94 0.81 -9.42
C SER A 170 -2.11 0.70 -8.45
N LYS A 171 -1.87 0.15 -7.27
CA LYS A 171 -2.90 -0.15 -6.28
C LYS A 171 -2.43 0.24 -4.89
N LEU A 172 -3.34 0.76 -4.11
CA LEU A 172 -3.19 0.82 -2.66
C LEU A 172 -3.94 -0.38 -2.08
N HIS A 173 -3.20 -1.44 -1.78
CA HIS A 173 -3.78 -2.66 -1.26
C HIS A 173 -4.42 -2.46 0.09
N PHE A 174 -5.62 -3.00 0.25
CA PHE A 174 -6.21 -3.37 1.52
C PHE A 174 -6.76 -4.78 1.34
N ILE A 175 -6.12 -5.74 2.00
CA ILE A 175 -6.47 -7.15 2.02
C ILE A 175 -6.60 -7.56 3.47
N PHE A 176 -7.65 -8.29 3.80
CA PHE A 176 -7.76 -8.92 5.12
C PHE A 176 -8.10 -10.40 4.97
N ARG A 177 -7.67 -11.19 5.95
CA ARG A 177 -7.98 -12.61 6.01
C ARG A 177 -9.17 -12.83 6.93
N HIS A 178 -10.15 -13.56 6.42
CA HIS A 178 -11.38 -13.91 7.13
C HIS A 178 -11.42 -15.41 7.34
N LYS A 179 -11.58 -15.81 8.61
CA LYS A 179 -11.81 -17.20 8.98
C LYS A 179 -13.32 -17.45 8.98
N ASN A 180 -13.78 -18.32 8.08
CA ASN A 180 -15.18 -18.72 8.02
C ASN A 180 -15.59 -19.40 9.32
N PRO A 181 -16.61 -18.91 10.04
CA PRO A 181 -16.99 -19.45 11.35
C PRO A 181 -17.58 -20.86 11.29
N VAL A 182 -18.06 -21.31 10.12
CA VAL A 182 -18.67 -22.63 9.93
C VAL A 182 -17.63 -23.65 9.47
N SER A 183 -16.90 -23.36 8.39
CA SER A 183 -15.91 -24.28 7.81
C SER A 183 -14.54 -24.21 8.47
N GLY A 184 -14.23 -23.13 9.18
CA GLY A 184 -12.90 -22.84 9.72
C GLY A 184 -11.86 -22.42 8.68
N ASN A 185 -12.20 -22.43 7.39
CA ASN A 185 -11.30 -22.04 6.32
C ASN A 185 -10.96 -20.55 6.39
N VAL A 186 -9.70 -20.24 6.13
CA VAL A 186 -9.21 -18.88 6.06
C VAL A 186 -9.05 -18.46 4.60
N GLU A 187 -9.62 -17.32 4.25
CA GLU A 187 -9.63 -16.79 2.90
C GLU A 187 -9.27 -15.31 2.89
N GLU A 188 -8.47 -14.91 1.91
CA GLU A 188 -8.16 -13.49 1.67
C GLU A 188 -9.33 -12.79 1.01
N LYS A 189 -9.65 -11.62 1.53
CA LYS A 189 -10.67 -10.70 1.02
C LYS A 189 -9.96 -9.48 0.47
N HIS A 190 -10.04 -9.28 -0.84
CA HIS A 190 -9.39 -8.21 -1.57
C HIS A 190 -10.36 -7.08 -1.86
N LEU A 191 -9.95 -5.85 -1.63
CA LEU A 191 -10.74 -4.68 -2.00
C LEU A 191 -11.03 -4.68 -3.51
N LYS A 192 -12.31 -4.63 -3.90
CA LYS A 192 -12.75 -4.74 -5.30
C LYS A 192 -12.21 -3.64 -6.19
N VAL A 193 -12.22 -2.41 -5.67
CA VAL A 193 -11.78 -1.22 -6.39
C VAL A 193 -10.77 -0.46 -5.53
N PRO A 194 -9.50 -0.90 -5.50
CA PRO A 194 -8.47 -0.22 -4.70
C PRO A 194 -8.12 1.14 -5.30
N PRO A 195 -7.83 2.16 -4.48
CA PRO A 195 -7.28 3.42 -4.96
C PRO A 195 -5.93 3.23 -5.64
N HIS A 196 -5.56 4.17 -6.50
CA HIS A 196 -4.21 4.18 -7.07
C HIS A 196 -3.17 4.51 -6.00
N ALA A 197 -2.04 3.79 -6.03
CA ALA A 197 -0.90 4.09 -5.19
C ALA A 197 -0.23 5.40 -5.64
N LYS A 198 0.08 6.28 -4.68
CA LYS A 198 0.85 7.48 -4.95
C LYS A 198 2.34 7.14 -4.91
N VAL A 199 2.98 7.10 -6.08
CA VAL A 199 4.44 6.93 -6.19
C VAL A 199 5.07 8.30 -6.26
N SER A 200 5.77 8.70 -5.20
CA SER A 200 6.35 10.05 -5.07
C SER A 200 7.76 9.97 -4.49
N LYS A 201 8.62 10.89 -4.94
CA LYS A 201 9.97 11.08 -4.36
C LYS A 201 9.97 11.87 -3.06
N VAL A 202 8.83 12.46 -2.70
CA VAL A 202 8.58 13.02 -1.37
C VAL A 202 7.75 12.04 -0.57
N SER A 203 7.76 12.19 0.75
CA SER A 203 7.00 11.35 1.67
C SER A 203 5.51 11.36 1.36
N THR A 204 4.89 10.21 1.53
CA THR A 204 3.44 10.02 1.44
C THR A 204 2.99 9.28 2.68
N LEU A 205 2.04 9.86 3.41
CA LEU A 205 1.43 9.25 4.58
C LEU A 205 0.24 8.40 4.15
N TYR A 206 0.27 7.12 4.48
CA TYR A 206 -0.83 6.18 4.26
C TYR A 206 -1.50 5.82 5.58
N THR A 207 -2.81 5.93 5.62
CA THR A 207 -3.61 5.61 6.81
C THR A 207 -4.77 4.70 6.42
N LEU A 208 -4.93 3.62 7.17
CA LEU A 208 -6.11 2.75 7.14
C LEU A 208 -6.80 2.84 8.50
N ILE A 209 -8.09 3.13 8.49
CA ILE A 209 -8.96 3.11 9.66
C ILE A 209 -10.01 2.04 9.43
N VAL A 210 -10.11 1.08 10.34
CA VAL A 210 -11.15 0.04 10.33
C VAL A 210 -11.99 0.21 11.58
N ASN A 211 -13.28 0.46 11.39
CA ASN A 211 -14.21 0.75 12.46
C ASN A 211 -14.93 -0.51 12.97
N PRO A 212 -15.44 -0.50 14.22
CA PRO A 212 -16.20 -1.60 14.79
C PRO A 212 -17.47 -1.99 14.02
N ASP A 213 -18.04 -1.08 13.25
CA ASP A 213 -19.24 -1.28 12.43
C ASP A 213 -18.93 -1.88 11.04
N ASN A 214 -17.72 -2.38 10.82
CA ASN A 214 -17.18 -2.87 9.57
C ASN A 214 -16.98 -1.81 8.49
N THR A 215 -17.15 -0.54 8.76
CA THR A 215 -16.73 0.51 7.83
C THR A 215 -15.23 0.71 7.86
N PHE A 216 -14.67 1.21 6.76
CA PHE A 216 -13.25 1.57 6.69
C PHE A 216 -13.06 2.91 5.99
N ASP A 217 -11.94 3.56 6.28
CA ASP A 217 -11.47 4.77 5.60
C ASP A 217 -9.99 4.61 5.23
N ILE A 218 -9.68 4.76 3.95
CA ILE A 218 -8.30 4.83 3.44
C ILE A 218 -7.96 6.27 3.15
N GLN A 219 -6.87 6.74 3.74
CA GLN A 219 -6.41 8.11 3.59
C GLN A 219 -4.99 8.15 3.01
N VAL A 220 -4.74 9.18 2.20
CA VAL A 220 -3.42 9.50 1.67
C VAL A 220 -3.12 10.96 2.00
N ASN A 221 -2.07 11.21 2.76
CA ASN A 221 -1.74 12.55 3.29
C ASN A 221 -2.92 13.20 4.02
N GLU A 222 -3.58 12.43 4.89
CA GLU A 222 -4.72 12.85 5.72
C GLU A 222 -6.03 13.11 4.94
N GLU A 223 -6.00 12.98 3.60
CA GLU A 223 -7.20 13.10 2.78
C GLU A 223 -7.83 11.72 2.53
N SER A 224 -9.11 11.57 2.82
CA SER A 224 -9.87 10.34 2.54
C SER A 224 -9.96 10.11 1.03
N VAL A 225 -9.38 8.99 0.56
CA VAL A 225 -9.41 8.61 -0.85
C VAL A 225 -10.41 7.51 -1.15
N LEU A 226 -10.82 6.74 -0.13
CA LEU A 226 -11.84 5.72 -0.25
C LEU A 226 -12.44 5.41 1.12
N LYS A 227 -13.77 5.37 1.18
CA LYS A 227 -14.55 4.82 2.30
C LYS A 227 -15.39 3.66 1.80
N GLY A 228 -15.60 2.67 2.65
CA GLY A 228 -16.40 1.51 2.29
C GLY A 228 -16.73 0.62 3.48
N ASN A 229 -17.18 -0.58 3.16
CA ASN A 229 -17.61 -1.58 4.14
C ASN A 229 -16.96 -2.93 3.85
N LEU A 230 -16.44 -3.60 4.87
CA LEU A 230 -15.77 -4.90 4.75
C LEU A 230 -16.69 -5.99 4.20
N LEU A 231 -18.01 -5.89 4.43
CA LEU A 231 -18.99 -6.89 4.01
C LEU A 231 -19.41 -6.73 2.54
N GLU A 232 -19.25 -5.53 1.97
CA GLU A 232 -19.79 -5.17 0.65
C GLU A 232 -18.71 -4.98 -0.42
N ASP A 233 -17.58 -4.37 -0.05
CA ASP A 233 -16.58 -3.87 -1.00
C ASP A 233 -15.41 -4.83 -1.27
N PHE A 234 -15.50 -6.06 -0.78
CA PHE A 234 -14.44 -7.06 -0.92
C PHE A 234 -14.85 -8.27 -1.75
N SER A 235 -13.86 -8.90 -2.38
CA SER A 235 -13.99 -10.13 -3.15
C SER A 235 -12.89 -11.12 -2.71
N PRO A 236 -13.22 -12.41 -2.51
CA PRO A 236 -14.57 -12.97 -2.40
C PRO A 236 -15.39 -12.30 -1.29
N ALA A 237 -16.73 -12.35 -1.39
CA ALA A 237 -17.61 -11.76 -0.39
C ALA A 237 -17.39 -12.40 1.00
N VAL A 238 -17.54 -11.58 2.07
CA VAL A 238 -17.44 -12.09 3.45
C VAL A 238 -18.65 -12.95 3.79
N ASN A 239 -19.84 -12.43 3.48
CA ASN A 239 -21.07 -13.17 3.65
C ASN A 239 -21.29 -14.16 2.50
N PRO A 240 -21.81 -15.37 2.77
CA PRO A 240 -22.21 -16.27 1.71
C PRO A 240 -23.33 -15.66 0.86
N PRO A 241 -23.51 -16.10 -0.39
CA PRO A 241 -24.66 -15.70 -1.19
C PRO A 241 -25.97 -16.05 -0.47
N LYS A 242 -26.99 -15.22 -0.64
CA LYS A 242 -28.30 -15.44 -0.03
C LYS A 242 -29.00 -16.69 -0.57
N GLU A 243 -28.70 -17.03 -1.80
CA GLU A 243 -29.25 -18.18 -2.53
C GLU A 243 -28.08 -18.93 -3.15
N ILE A 244 -28.16 -20.22 -3.15
CA ILE A 244 -27.22 -21.14 -3.81
C ILE A 244 -28.03 -22.12 -4.64
N ASP A 245 -27.46 -22.60 -5.73
CA ASP A 245 -28.05 -23.69 -6.49
C ASP A 245 -28.19 -24.93 -5.59
N ASP A 246 -29.33 -25.59 -5.68
CA ASP A 246 -29.51 -26.85 -4.95
C ASP A 246 -28.63 -27.93 -5.59
N PRO A 247 -27.65 -28.50 -4.88
CA PRO A 247 -26.77 -29.52 -5.44
C PRO A 247 -27.51 -30.82 -5.84
N ASN A 248 -28.75 -30.99 -5.39
CA ASN A 248 -29.59 -32.12 -5.74
C ASN A 248 -30.58 -31.80 -6.86
N ASP A 249 -30.65 -30.55 -7.28
CA ASP A 249 -31.49 -30.16 -8.41
C ASP A 249 -30.80 -30.56 -9.73
N SER A 250 -31.55 -31.14 -10.62
CA SER A 250 -31.07 -31.54 -11.94
C SER A 250 -32.08 -31.10 -12.99
N LYS A 251 -31.58 -30.76 -14.17
CA LYS A 251 -32.46 -30.48 -15.32
C LYS A 251 -33.37 -31.69 -15.57
N PRO A 252 -34.69 -31.48 -15.76
CA PRO A 252 -35.59 -32.53 -16.26
C PRO A 252 -35.03 -33.16 -17.55
N GLU A 253 -35.32 -34.45 -17.75
CA GLU A 253 -34.84 -35.16 -18.96
C GLU A 253 -35.36 -34.55 -20.26
N ASP A 254 -36.51 -33.85 -20.20
CA ASP A 254 -37.16 -33.17 -21.32
C ASP A 254 -36.81 -31.67 -21.41
N TRP A 255 -35.82 -31.22 -20.65
CA TRP A 255 -35.36 -29.82 -20.71
C TRP A 255 -34.65 -29.50 -22.03
N VAL A 256 -35.17 -28.50 -22.75
CA VAL A 256 -34.64 -28.04 -24.03
C VAL A 256 -33.75 -26.79 -23.78
N ASP A 257 -32.49 -26.86 -24.10
CA ASP A 257 -31.53 -25.73 -24.00
C ASP A 257 -31.63 -24.79 -25.21
N GLU A 258 -32.20 -25.24 -26.33
CA GLU A 258 -32.30 -24.50 -27.55
C GLU A 258 -33.50 -23.54 -27.50
N SER A 259 -33.27 -22.28 -27.90
CA SER A 259 -34.36 -21.26 -27.97
C SER A 259 -35.37 -21.55 -29.08
N GLN A 260 -35.04 -22.38 -30.04
CA GLN A 260 -35.88 -22.86 -31.13
C GLN A 260 -35.56 -24.33 -31.36
N ILE A 261 -36.59 -25.16 -31.41
CA ILE A 261 -36.53 -26.57 -31.80
C ILE A 261 -37.27 -26.76 -33.14
N PRO A 262 -36.80 -27.62 -33.97
CA PRO A 262 -37.57 -28.01 -35.18
C PRO A 262 -38.96 -28.53 -34.77
N ASP A 263 -40.00 -28.05 -35.40
CA ASP A 263 -41.34 -28.54 -35.17
C ASP A 263 -41.41 -29.97 -35.79
N PRO A 264 -41.68 -31.03 -35.00
CA PRO A 264 -41.73 -32.39 -35.54
C PRO A 264 -42.90 -32.63 -36.46
N ASP A 265 -43.92 -31.80 -36.39
CA ASP A 265 -45.14 -31.91 -37.24
C ASP A 265 -45.07 -30.99 -38.48
N ALA A 266 -43.96 -30.22 -38.64
CA ALA A 266 -43.80 -29.35 -39.82
C ALA A 266 -43.62 -30.16 -41.08
N VAL A 267 -44.57 -30.01 -41.98
CA VAL A 267 -44.53 -30.60 -43.30
C VAL A 267 -44.14 -29.54 -44.32
N LYS A 268 -43.20 -29.88 -45.19
CA LYS A 268 -42.76 -29.02 -46.28
C LYS A 268 -43.92 -28.78 -47.22
N PRO A 269 -44.30 -27.52 -47.56
CA PRO A 269 -45.34 -27.24 -48.54
C PRO A 269 -45.04 -27.85 -49.91
N GLU A 270 -46.07 -28.24 -50.67
CA GLU A 270 -45.91 -28.81 -51.99
C GLU A 270 -45.28 -27.85 -53.02
N ASP A 271 -45.39 -26.54 -52.76
CA ASP A 271 -44.85 -25.47 -53.61
C ASP A 271 -43.52 -24.92 -53.09
N TRP A 272 -42.82 -25.66 -52.19
CA TRP A 272 -41.51 -25.26 -51.67
C TRP A 272 -40.44 -25.30 -52.74
N ASP A 273 -39.86 -24.15 -53.05
CA ASP A 273 -38.77 -24.04 -53.98
C ASP A 273 -37.43 -24.28 -53.24
N GLU A 274 -36.73 -25.36 -53.58
CA GLU A 274 -35.44 -25.73 -52.97
C GLU A 274 -34.30 -24.85 -53.48
N ASP A 275 -34.50 -24.22 -54.64
CA ASP A 275 -33.45 -23.39 -55.29
C ASP A 275 -33.68 -21.88 -55.02
N ALA A 276 -34.69 -21.49 -54.22
CA ALA A 276 -34.90 -20.12 -53.83
C ALA A 276 -33.83 -19.62 -52.87
N PRO A 277 -33.22 -18.41 -53.08
CA PRO A 277 -32.09 -17.89 -52.30
C PRO A 277 -32.45 -17.57 -50.82
#